data_9a6ccf4e1bd74d46586b32469ed978d7
#
_entry.id   9a6ccf4e1bd74d46586b32469ed978d7
#
_cell.length_a   1.000
_cell.length_b   1.000
_cell.length_c   1.000
_cell.angle_alpha   90.00
_cell.angle_beta   90.00
_cell.angle_gamma   90.00
#
_symmetry.space_group_name_H-M   'P 1'
#
loop_
_entity.id
_entity.type
_entity.pdbx_description
1 polymer ?
#
loop_
_entity_poly.entity_id
_entity_poly.type
_entity_poly.pdbx_seq_one_letter_code
_entity_poly.pdbx_strand_id
1 'polypeptide(L)'
;MTVRHVPSQEGYAWNLREIVLVAALAVVFGLLYWAWVQVWGGLRIAMGPAGDLAQNVLIGGWMVVAPLAIYIVRKPLSGVAAEIAAAFVEVAFLGSPIGPLLFLTGLVQGVGAELPFTLTGYRRYGWWVFILAGLSAACFSFVYSTIRFGWLGQDVFLLRLVLHLLSGLILTGVVAKVIGDALRATGVLDNYAIGRATDG
;
A
#
# COMPACT_ATOMS: atom_id res chain seq x y z
N MET A 1 -30.54 -2.90 35.91
CA MET A 1 -29.12 -3.22 35.61
C MET A 1 -29.02 -3.47 34.11
N THR A 2 -28.64 -2.46 33.34
CA THR A 2 -28.48 -2.56 31.87
C THR A 2 -27.07 -3.13 31.61
N VAL A 3 -27.00 -4.38 31.21
CA VAL A 3 -25.76 -5.02 30.79
C VAL A 3 -25.28 -4.27 29.53
N ARG A 4 -24.23 -3.45 29.64
CA ARG A 4 -23.52 -2.90 28.49
C ARG A 4 -22.96 -4.07 27.68
N HIS A 5 -23.50 -4.30 26.52
CA HIS A 5 -22.95 -5.22 25.53
C HIS A 5 -21.57 -4.67 25.12
N VAL A 6 -20.50 -5.23 25.68
CA VAL A 6 -19.15 -5.02 25.20
C VAL A 6 -19.09 -5.70 23.84
N PRO A 7 -18.77 -5.00 22.73
CA PRO A 7 -18.62 -5.65 21.44
C PRO A 7 -17.55 -6.73 21.58
N SER A 8 -17.94 -7.97 21.35
CA SER A 8 -17.02 -9.11 21.37
C SER A 8 -15.88 -8.83 20.39
N GLN A 9 -14.64 -9.12 20.77
CA GLN A 9 -13.43 -8.97 19.93
C GLN A 9 -13.45 -9.87 18.66
N GLU A 10 -14.48 -10.66 18.47
CA GLU A 10 -14.71 -11.51 17.30
C GLU A 10 -14.75 -10.74 15.96
N GLY A 11 -15.03 -9.43 15.98
CA GLY A 11 -15.07 -8.59 14.77
C GLY A 11 -13.70 -8.35 14.10
N TYR A 12 -12.58 -8.53 14.80
CA TYR A 12 -11.25 -8.27 14.28
C TYR A 12 -10.44 -9.53 13.97
N ALA A 13 -10.89 -10.72 14.39
CA ALA A 13 -10.23 -11.97 14.07
C ALA A 13 -10.29 -12.25 12.55
N TRP A 14 -9.15 -12.61 11.97
CA TRP A 14 -9.05 -12.97 10.56
C TRP A 14 -9.58 -14.38 10.35
N ASN A 15 -10.36 -14.56 9.29
CA ASN A 15 -10.77 -15.88 8.87
C ASN A 15 -9.83 -16.43 7.79
N LEU A 16 -9.90 -17.74 7.54
CA LEU A 16 -9.03 -18.41 6.58
C LEU A 16 -9.13 -17.81 5.17
N ARG A 17 -10.33 -17.40 4.74
CA ARG A 17 -10.54 -16.80 3.40
C ARG A 17 -9.80 -15.48 3.26
N GLU A 18 -9.80 -14.65 4.30
CA GLU A 18 -9.08 -13.37 4.31
C GLU A 18 -7.57 -13.57 4.28
N ILE A 19 -7.06 -14.56 5.03
CA ILE A 19 -5.64 -14.93 5.01
C ILE A 19 -5.23 -15.40 3.61
N VAL A 20 -6.00 -16.29 2.99
CA VAL A 20 -5.75 -16.79 1.63
C VAL A 20 -5.81 -15.64 0.60
N LEU A 21 -6.76 -14.73 0.74
CA LEU A 21 -6.84 -13.55 -0.14
C LEU A 21 -5.59 -12.68 -0.03
N VAL A 22 -5.16 -12.35 1.20
CA VAL A 22 -3.96 -11.52 1.41
C VAL A 22 -2.72 -12.23 0.88
N ALA A 23 -2.61 -13.55 1.04
CA ALA A 23 -1.54 -14.33 0.44
C ALA A 23 -1.58 -14.28 -1.10
N ALA A 24 -2.77 -14.39 -1.70
CA ALA A 24 -2.92 -14.27 -3.15
C ALA A 24 -2.55 -12.87 -3.65
N LEU A 25 -3.01 -11.81 -2.97
CA LEU A 25 -2.61 -10.43 -3.27
C LEU A 25 -1.10 -10.26 -3.15
N ALA A 26 -0.49 -10.82 -2.10
CA ALA A 26 0.95 -10.75 -1.90
C ALA A 26 1.75 -11.38 -3.06
N VAL A 27 1.30 -12.53 -3.57
CA VAL A 27 1.94 -13.18 -4.73
C VAL A 27 1.81 -12.31 -5.97
N VAL A 28 0.60 -11.85 -6.28
CA VAL A 28 0.33 -11.03 -7.46
C VAL A 28 1.12 -9.72 -7.39
N PHE A 29 1.04 -9.01 -6.27
CA PHE A 29 1.72 -7.72 -6.12
C PHE A 29 3.23 -7.86 -5.94
N GLY A 30 3.73 -8.93 -5.33
CA GLY A 30 5.16 -9.22 -5.29
C GLY A 30 5.76 -9.38 -6.70
N LEU A 31 5.05 -10.08 -7.59
CA LEU A 31 5.43 -10.19 -9.01
C LEU A 31 5.34 -8.83 -9.73
N LEU A 32 4.26 -8.08 -9.51
CA LEU A 32 4.11 -6.74 -10.09
C LEU A 32 5.18 -5.78 -9.58
N TYR A 33 5.53 -5.81 -8.31
CA TYR A 33 6.57 -4.98 -7.72
C TYR A 33 7.94 -5.31 -8.29
N TRP A 34 8.25 -6.58 -8.47
CA TRP A 34 9.48 -6.99 -9.15
C TRP A 34 9.53 -6.47 -10.60
N ALA A 35 8.42 -6.59 -11.35
CA ALA A 35 8.34 -6.01 -12.70
C ALA A 35 8.49 -4.49 -12.67
N TRP A 36 7.93 -3.82 -11.64
CA TRP A 36 8.04 -2.38 -11.44
C TRP A 36 9.48 -1.93 -11.17
N VAL A 37 10.29 -2.77 -10.51
CA VAL A 37 11.75 -2.54 -10.37
C VAL A 37 12.44 -2.49 -11.74
N GLN A 38 12.01 -3.32 -12.70
CA GLN A 38 12.58 -3.28 -14.06
C GLN A 38 12.21 -1.98 -14.79
N VAL A 39 10.95 -1.53 -14.63
CA VAL A 39 10.49 -0.23 -15.15
C VAL A 39 11.32 0.92 -14.54
N TRP A 40 11.51 0.90 -13.24
CA TRP A 40 12.36 1.88 -12.54
C TRP A 40 13.81 1.87 -13.08
N GLY A 41 14.40 0.70 -13.23
CA GLY A 41 15.76 0.55 -13.79
C GLY A 41 15.87 1.13 -15.20
N GLY A 42 14.93 0.83 -16.08
CA GLY A 42 14.85 1.38 -17.42
C GLY A 42 14.68 2.91 -17.44
N LEU A 43 13.74 3.42 -16.62
CA LEU A 43 13.47 4.85 -16.51
C LEU A 43 14.69 5.61 -15.97
N ARG A 44 15.38 5.05 -14.97
CA ARG A 44 16.61 5.62 -14.41
C ARG A 44 17.68 5.80 -15.47
N ILE A 45 17.85 4.83 -16.35
CA ILE A 45 18.82 4.91 -17.46
C ILE A 45 18.37 5.96 -18.48
N ALA A 46 17.10 5.94 -18.88
CA ALA A 46 16.56 6.88 -19.87
C ALA A 46 16.64 8.34 -19.43
N MET A 47 16.46 8.60 -18.13
CA MET A 47 16.54 9.95 -17.55
C MET A 47 17.99 10.47 -17.38
N GLY A 48 19.01 9.63 -17.53
CA GLY A 48 20.41 10.03 -17.41
C GLY A 48 20.73 10.69 -16.07
N PRO A 49 21.26 11.94 -16.05
CA PRO A 49 21.59 12.64 -14.79
C PRO A 49 20.41 12.84 -13.84
N ALA A 50 19.18 12.91 -14.35
CA ALA A 50 17.95 13.01 -13.55
C ALA A 50 17.39 11.65 -13.12
N GLY A 51 18.04 10.55 -13.47
CA GLY A 51 17.57 9.18 -13.25
C GLY A 51 17.33 8.83 -11.79
N ASP A 52 18.00 9.51 -10.87
CA ASP A 52 17.79 9.34 -9.43
C ASP A 52 16.37 9.81 -8.97
N LEU A 53 15.71 10.67 -9.74
CA LEU A 53 14.33 11.09 -9.49
C LEU A 53 13.30 10.05 -9.93
N ALA A 54 13.67 9.08 -10.76
CA ALA A 54 12.76 8.05 -11.26
C ALA A 54 12.09 7.27 -10.12
N GLN A 55 12.80 7.02 -9.02
CA GLN A 55 12.25 6.38 -7.84
C GLN A 55 11.09 7.19 -7.24
N ASN A 56 11.24 8.51 -7.15
CA ASN A 56 10.22 9.39 -6.56
C ASN A 56 8.95 9.45 -7.43
N VAL A 57 9.09 9.33 -8.75
CA VAL A 57 7.96 9.28 -9.68
C VAL A 57 7.19 7.96 -9.57
N LEU A 58 7.89 6.85 -9.31
CA LEU A 58 7.33 5.50 -9.37
C LEU A 58 6.95 4.93 -8.00
N ILE A 59 7.34 5.57 -6.89
CA ILE A 59 7.24 5.00 -5.53
C ILE A 59 5.83 4.53 -5.17
N GLY A 60 4.79 5.24 -5.59
CA GLY A 60 3.41 4.88 -5.30
C GLY A 60 3.01 3.52 -5.87
N GLY A 61 3.67 3.06 -6.92
CA GLY A 61 3.42 1.74 -7.51
C GLY A 61 3.77 0.57 -6.58
N TRP A 62 4.73 0.78 -5.66
CA TRP A 62 5.11 -0.23 -4.65
C TRP A 62 4.27 -0.19 -3.37
N MET A 63 3.21 0.61 -3.31
CA MET A 63 2.39 0.76 -2.11
C MET A 63 0.90 0.47 -2.39
N VAL A 64 0.57 -0.05 -3.56
CA VAL A 64 -0.83 -0.24 -4.01
C VAL A 64 -1.55 -1.32 -3.22
N VAL A 65 -0.85 -2.40 -2.85
CA VAL A 65 -1.49 -3.57 -2.24
C VAL A 65 -2.05 -3.28 -0.86
N ALA A 66 -1.44 -2.36 -0.09
CA ALA A 66 -1.90 -2.04 1.27
C ALA A 66 -3.33 -1.47 1.27
N PRO A 67 -3.64 -0.32 0.63
CA PRO A 67 -5.00 0.21 0.63
C PRO A 67 -5.99 -0.70 -0.09
N LEU A 68 -5.56 -1.50 -1.07
CA LEU A 68 -6.39 -2.48 -1.73
C LEU A 68 -6.80 -3.61 -0.78
N ALA A 69 -5.85 -4.19 -0.04
CA ALA A 69 -6.13 -5.23 0.94
C ALA A 69 -7.05 -4.73 2.06
N ILE A 70 -6.81 -3.50 2.56
CA ILE A 70 -7.67 -2.87 3.57
C ILE A 70 -9.09 -2.71 3.03
N TYR A 71 -9.24 -2.31 1.78
CA TYR A 71 -10.55 -2.11 1.16
C TYR A 71 -11.36 -3.40 1.07
N ILE A 72 -10.70 -4.50 0.73
CA ILE A 72 -11.35 -5.80 0.55
C ILE A 72 -11.68 -6.45 1.90
N VAL A 73 -10.70 -6.49 2.82
CA VAL A 73 -10.79 -7.21 4.09
C VAL A 73 -11.50 -6.39 5.18
N ARG A 74 -11.31 -5.07 5.18
CA ARG A 74 -11.87 -4.11 6.14
C ARG A 74 -11.54 -4.41 7.59
N LYS A 75 -10.34 -4.93 7.84
CA LYS A 75 -9.84 -5.25 9.18
C LYS A 75 -8.48 -4.60 9.44
N PRO A 76 -8.16 -4.33 10.71
CA PRO A 76 -6.85 -3.81 11.09
C PRO A 76 -5.70 -4.70 10.62
N LEU A 77 -4.59 -4.06 10.29
CA LEU A 77 -3.32 -4.66 9.86
C LEU A 77 -3.38 -5.39 8.51
N SER A 78 -4.49 -5.32 7.77
CA SER A 78 -4.59 -5.98 6.46
C SER A 78 -3.68 -5.35 5.41
N GLY A 79 -3.48 -4.04 5.45
CA GLY A 79 -2.56 -3.36 4.56
C GLY A 79 -1.10 -3.65 4.91
N VAL A 80 -0.76 -3.56 6.18
CA VAL A 80 0.59 -3.87 6.67
C VAL A 80 0.97 -5.32 6.32
N ALA A 81 0.06 -6.27 6.59
CA ALA A 81 0.31 -7.68 6.29
C ALA A 81 0.50 -7.93 4.79
N ALA A 82 -0.32 -7.29 3.95
CA ALA A 82 -0.22 -7.42 2.50
C ALA A 82 1.12 -6.89 1.95
N GLU A 83 1.57 -5.70 2.42
CA GLU A 83 2.85 -5.13 2.00
C GLU A 83 4.05 -5.98 2.44
N ILE A 84 4.06 -6.42 3.70
CA ILE A 84 5.15 -7.28 4.18
C ILE A 84 5.15 -8.62 3.43
N ALA A 85 3.98 -9.21 3.17
CA ALA A 85 3.88 -10.45 2.44
C ALA A 85 4.29 -10.30 0.95
N ALA A 86 3.96 -9.17 0.29
CA ALA A 86 4.44 -8.86 -1.06
C ALA A 86 5.96 -8.70 -1.09
N ALA A 87 6.53 -7.98 -0.11
CA ALA A 87 7.96 -7.85 0.07
C ALA A 87 8.64 -9.21 0.29
N PHE A 88 8.00 -10.13 1.04
CA PHE A 88 8.50 -11.49 1.22
C PHE A 88 8.59 -12.24 -0.12
N VAL A 89 7.55 -12.18 -0.94
CA VAL A 89 7.56 -12.80 -2.28
C VAL A 89 8.68 -12.24 -3.14
N GLU A 90 8.86 -10.92 -3.15
CA GLU A 90 9.89 -10.24 -3.93
C GLU A 90 11.31 -10.64 -3.49
N VAL A 91 11.55 -10.73 -2.18
CA VAL A 91 12.88 -11.09 -1.65
C VAL A 91 13.16 -12.58 -1.78
N ALA A 92 12.21 -13.43 -1.37
CA ALA A 92 12.44 -14.87 -1.23
C ALA A 92 12.40 -15.61 -2.56
N PHE A 93 11.56 -15.17 -3.50
CA PHE A 93 11.34 -15.90 -4.75
C PHE A 93 11.88 -15.17 -5.99
N LEU A 94 12.00 -13.84 -5.96
CA LEU A 94 12.35 -13.04 -7.13
C LEU A 94 13.73 -12.38 -7.01
N GLY A 95 14.42 -12.58 -5.89
CA GLY A 95 15.78 -12.09 -5.70
C GLY A 95 15.90 -10.56 -5.75
N SER A 96 15.03 -9.86 -5.04
CA SER A 96 15.05 -8.39 -4.98
C SER A 96 16.45 -7.86 -4.62
N PRO A 97 17.01 -6.91 -5.38
CA PRO A 97 18.32 -6.33 -5.10
C PRO A 97 18.35 -5.52 -3.79
N ILE A 98 17.19 -5.19 -3.23
CA ILE A 98 17.07 -4.47 -1.96
C ILE A 98 17.31 -5.40 -0.77
N GLY A 99 17.05 -6.70 -0.94
CA GLY A 99 17.23 -7.71 0.08
C GLY A 99 16.32 -7.54 1.31
N PRO A 100 16.75 -7.99 2.50
CA PRO A 100 15.91 -7.99 3.72
C PRO A 100 15.40 -6.61 4.17
N LEU A 101 16.05 -5.52 3.76
CA LEU A 101 15.57 -4.16 4.03
C LEU A 101 14.20 -3.87 3.40
N LEU A 102 13.78 -4.70 2.44
CA LEU A 102 12.46 -4.56 1.83
C LEU A 102 11.33 -4.84 2.82
N PHE A 103 11.54 -5.69 3.83
CA PHE A 103 10.57 -5.91 4.90
C PHE A 103 10.31 -4.64 5.73
N LEU A 104 11.38 -3.90 6.06
CA LEU A 104 11.23 -2.62 6.76
C LEU A 104 10.55 -1.59 5.86
N THR A 105 10.87 -1.58 4.57
CA THR A 105 10.20 -0.71 3.59
C THR A 105 8.71 -1.01 3.53
N GLY A 106 8.33 -2.28 3.38
CA GLY A 106 6.94 -2.72 3.36
C GLY A 106 6.19 -2.39 4.65
N LEU A 107 6.83 -2.56 5.81
CA LEU A 107 6.25 -2.17 7.10
C LEU A 107 5.94 -0.66 7.13
N VAL A 108 6.91 0.19 6.78
CA VAL A 108 6.76 1.65 6.77
C VAL A 108 5.64 2.09 5.81
N GLN A 109 5.63 1.53 4.62
CA GLN A 109 4.63 1.82 3.58
C GLN A 109 3.24 1.35 3.99
N GLY A 110 3.14 0.12 4.50
CA GLY A 110 1.89 -0.45 4.98
C GLY A 110 1.28 0.34 6.14
N VAL A 111 2.09 0.70 7.15
CA VAL A 111 1.65 1.54 8.28
C VAL A 111 1.18 2.91 7.79
N GLY A 112 1.93 3.54 6.89
CA GLY A 112 1.54 4.82 6.30
C GLY A 112 0.21 4.75 5.56
N ALA A 113 -0.01 3.70 4.75
CA ALA A 113 -1.26 3.50 4.01
C ALA A 113 -2.44 3.19 4.94
N GLU A 114 -2.19 2.48 6.03
CA GLU A 114 -3.24 2.05 6.99
C GLU A 114 -3.71 3.19 7.91
N LEU A 115 -2.89 4.20 8.16
CA LEU A 115 -3.17 5.26 9.11
C LEU A 115 -4.53 5.95 8.89
N PRO A 116 -4.93 6.43 7.69
CA PRO A 116 -6.23 7.08 7.50
C PRO A 116 -7.41 6.13 7.73
N PHE A 117 -7.28 4.85 7.41
CA PHE A 117 -8.32 3.85 7.71
C PHE A 117 -8.44 3.60 9.20
N THR A 118 -7.32 3.54 9.93
CA THR A 118 -7.30 3.43 11.39
C THR A 118 -7.98 4.64 12.05
N LEU A 119 -7.67 5.86 11.60
CA LEU A 119 -8.28 7.10 12.11
C LEU A 119 -9.80 7.16 11.86
N THR A 120 -10.29 6.50 10.81
CA THR A 120 -11.74 6.38 10.54
C THR A 120 -12.36 5.15 11.19
N GLY A 121 -11.59 4.38 11.97
CA GLY A 121 -12.04 3.14 12.63
C GLY A 121 -12.46 2.07 11.63
N TYR A 122 -11.87 2.04 10.43
CA TYR A 122 -12.19 1.10 9.33
C TYR A 122 -13.68 1.15 8.93
N ARG A 123 -14.27 2.35 9.00
CA ARG A 123 -15.70 2.57 8.69
C ARG A 123 -15.91 3.36 7.39
N ARG A 124 -14.89 4.04 6.89
CA ARG A 124 -15.00 4.90 5.72
C ARG A 124 -14.02 4.47 4.62
N TYR A 125 -14.57 4.26 3.41
CA TYR A 125 -13.83 3.77 2.24
C TYR A 125 -14.08 4.64 1.00
N GLY A 126 -14.47 5.90 1.21
CA GLY A 126 -14.67 6.88 0.16
C GLY A 126 -13.33 7.37 -0.45
N TRP A 127 -13.40 8.06 -1.57
CA TRP A 127 -12.26 8.58 -2.30
C TRP A 127 -11.28 9.36 -1.44
N TRP A 128 -11.77 10.21 -0.55
CA TRP A 128 -10.93 11.04 0.31
C TRP A 128 -10.02 10.21 1.24
N VAL A 129 -10.50 9.06 1.73
CA VAL A 129 -9.69 8.19 2.59
C VAL A 129 -8.56 7.55 1.79
N PHE A 130 -8.82 7.15 0.53
CA PHE A 130 -7.81 6.60 -0.35
C PHE A 130 -6.77 7.64 -0.76
N ILE A 131 -7.20 8.87 -1.06
CA ILE A 131 -6.29 9.99 -1.32
C ILE A 131 -5.37 10.22 -0.11
N LEU A 132 -5.94 10.27 1.10
CA LEU A 132 -5.17 10.40 2.33
C LEU A 132 -4.26 9.20 2.58
N ALA A 133 -4.70 7.98 2.26
CA ALA A 133 -3.87 6.78 2.40
C ALA A 133 -2.66 6.82 1.47
N GLY A 134 -2.84 7.24 0.22
CA GLY A 134 -1.74 7.43 -0.72
C GLY A 134 -0.75 8.50 -0.26
N LEU A 135 -1.25 9.65 0.20
CA LEU A 135 -0.41 10.75 0.72
C LEU A 135 0.32 10.35 2.00
N SER A 136 -0.37 9.68 2.94
CA SER A 136 0.23 9.21 4.18
C SER A 136 1.32 8.17 3.93
N ALA A 137 1.04 7.16 3.08
CA ALA A 137 2.04 6.18 2.67
C ALA A 137 3.28 6.84 2.04
N ALA A 138 3.05 7.82 1.17
CA ALA A 138 4.14 8.59 0.56
C ALA A 138 4.92 9.40 1.59
N CYS A 139 4.27 10.05 2.56
CA CYS A 139 4.98 10.77 3.63
C CYS A 139 5.88 9.84 4.44
N PHE A 140 5.35 8.69 4.89
CA PHE A 140 6.12 7.71 5.66
C PHE A 140 7.29 7.16 4.83
N SER A 141 7.04 6.80 3.57
CA SER A 141 8.06 6.31 2.64
C SER A 141 9.11 7.38 2.33
N PHE A 142 8.72 8.66 2.20
CA PHE A 142 9.64 9.76 1.96
C PHE A 142 10.57 10.00 3.14
N VAL A 143 10.04 10.01 4.38
CA VAL A 143 10.87 10.16 5.59
C VAL A 143 11.88 9.01 5.69
N TYR A 144 11.42 7.77 5.50
CA TYR A 144 12.28 6.60 5.48
C TYR A 144 13.39 6.71 4.40
N SER A 145 13.01 7.06 3.18
CA SER A 145 13.93 7.21 2.06
C SER A 145 14.93 8.34 2.26
N THR A 146 14.48 9.46 2.84
CA THR A 146 15.34 10.61 3.19
C THR A 146 16.44 10.21 4.15
N ILE A 147 16.11 9.42 5.17
CA ILE A 147 17.09 8.91 6.15
C ILE A 147 18.02 7.90 5.47
N ARG A 148 17.44 6.95 4.72
CA ARG A 148 18.18 5.85 4.10
C ARG A 148 19.17 6.31 3.03
N PHE A 149 18.79 7.28 2.22
CA PHE A 149 19.56 7.75 1.06
C PHE A 149 20.24 9.10 1.26
N GLY A 150 20.09 9.71 2.46
CA GLY A 150 20.74 10.99 2.78
C GLY A 150 20.25 12.16 1.91
N TRP A 151 18.92 12.27 1.70
CA TRP A 151 18.37 13.32 0.84
C TRP A 151 18.31 14.70 1.49
N LEU A 152 18.53 14.80 2.80
CA LEU A 152 18.55 16.08 3.52
C LEU A 152 19.67 16.98 2.98
N GLY A 153 19.32 18.22 2.66
CA GLY A 153 20.26 19.23 2.17
C GLY A 153 20.60 19.14 0.67
N GLN A 154 19.97 18.20 -0.06
CA GLN A 154 20.12 18.17 -1.52
C GLN A 154 19.28 19.27 -2.18
N ASP A 155 19.78 19.94 -3.21
CA ASP A 155 19.09 21.00 -3.95
C ASP A 155 17.74 20.55 -4.51
N VAL A 156 17.62 19.26 -4.86
CA VAL A 156 16.40 18.67 -5.40
C VAL A 156 15.44 18.08 -4.33
N PHE A 157 15.71 18.33 -3.04
CA PHE A 157 14.91 17.75 -1.94
C PHE A 157 13.41 18.06 -2.04
N LEU A 158 13.06 19.30 -2.31
CA LEU A 158 11.66 19.71 -2.45
C LEU A 158 11.00 19.09 -3.68
N LEU A 159 11.74 18.99 -4.79
CA LEU A 159 11.26 18.31 -6.00
C LEU A 159 11.00 16.82 -5.73
N ARG A 160 11.89 16.14 -5.00
CA ARG A 160 11.71 14.75 -4.57
C ARG A 160 10.44 14.59 -3.75
N LEU A 161 10.22 15.49 -2.78
CA LEU A 161 9.01 15.45 -1.94
C LEU A 161 7.74 15.57 -2.78
N VAL A 162 7.68 16.56 -3.67
CA VAL A 162 6.50 16.79 -4.53
C VAL A 162 6.23 15.58 -5.41
N LEU A 163 7.24 15.05 -6.10
CA LEU A 163 7.11 13.86 -6.95
C LEU A 163 6.65 12.64 -6.14
N HIS A 164 7.22 12.45 -4.95
CA HIS A 164 6.88 11.34 -4.07
C HIS A 164 5.40 11.40 -3.61
N LEU A 165 4.94 12.58 -3.20
CA LEU A 165 3.55 12.79 -2.78
C LEU A 165 2.57 12.62 -3.94
N LEU A 166 2.88 13.17 -5.12
CA LEU A 166 2.04 13.00 -6.31
C LEU A 166 1.97 11.53 -6.72
N SER A 167 3.11 10.83 -6.69
CA SER A 167 3.16 9.39 -6.97
C SER A 167 2.30 8.59 -6.00
N GLY A 168 2.40 8.83 -4.70
CA GLY A 168 1.57 8.16 -3.70
C GLY A 168 0.09 8.48 -3.84
N LEU A 169 -0.26 9.74 -4.08
CA LEU A 169 -1.64 10.13 -4.31
C LEU A 169 -2.24 9.39 -5.51
N ILE A 170 -1.55 9.39 -6.65
CA ILE A 170 -2.07 8.83 -7.89
C ILE A 170 -1.95 7.31 -7.91
N LEU A 171 -0.73 6.80 -7.78
CA LEU A 171 -0.47 5.37 -7.95
C LEU A 171 -0.94 4.54 -6.75
N THR A 172 -0.79 5.04 -5.52
CA THR A 172 -1.27 4.31 -4.35
C THR A 172 -2.74 4.58 -4.07
N GLY A 173 -3.13 5.85 -3.93
CA GLY A 173 -4.49 6.22 -3.54
C GLY A 173 -5.52 5.95 -4.62
N VAL A 174 -5.37 6.61 -5.79
CA VAL A 174 -6.36 6.54 -6.87
C VAL A 174 -6.39 5.14 -7.49
N VAL A 175 -5.24 4.58 -7.84
CA VAL A 175 -5.17 3.27 -8.51
C VAL A 175 -5.72 2.16 -7.62
N ALA A 176 -5.38 2.12 -6.32
CA ALA A 176 -5.93 1.11 -5.41
C ALA A 176 -7.46 1.20 -5.30
N LYS A 177 -8.01 2.43 -5.25
CA LYS A 177 -9.47 2.64 -5.22
C LYS A 177 -10.12 2.15 -6.50
N VAL A 178 -9.58 2.52 -7.67
CA VAL A 178 -10.10 2.10 -8.98
C VAL A 178 -10.05 0.57 -9.13
N ILE A 179 -8.93 -0.06 -8.77
CA ILE A 179 -8.83 -1.53 -8.83
C ILE A 179 -9.84 -2.18 -7.88
N GLY A 180 -9.96 -1.68 -6.65
CA GLY A 180 -10.91 -2.22 -5.68
C GLY A 180 -12.36 -2.10 -6.14
N ASP A 181 -12.75 -0.95 -6.70
CA ASP A 181 -14.10 -0.73 -7.24
C ASP A 181 -14.35 -1.63 -8.47
N ALA A 182 -13.36 -1.77 -9.35
CA ALA A 182 -13.48 -2.66 -10.50
C ALA A 182 -13.64 -4.12 -10.09
N LEU A 183 -12.84 -4.60 -9.13
CA LEU A 183 -12.97 -5.96 -8.60
C LEU A 183 -14.33 -6.18 -7.91
N ARG A 184 -14.83 -5.19 -7.17
CA ARG A 184 -16.17 -5.24 -6.58
C ARG A 184 -17.25 -5.37 -7.65
N ALA A 185 -17.15 -4.60 -8.74
CA ALA A 185 -18.12 -4.62 -9.83
C ALA A 185 -18.20 -5.96 -10.57
N THR A 186 -17.15 -6.79 -10.53
CA THR A 186 -17.16 -8.14 -11.14
C THR A 186 -17.90 -9.18 -10.30
N GLY A 187 -18.25 -8.88 -9.04
CA GLY A 187 -18.86 -9.84 -8.11
C GLY A 187 -17.89 -10.86 -7.50
N VAL A 188 -16.62 -10.88 -7.92
CA VAL A 188 -15.62 -11.83 -7.40
C VAL A 188 -15.35 -11.66 -5.90
N LEU A 189 -15.68 -10.49 -5.36
CA LEU A 189 -15.48 -10.12 -3.96
C LEU A 189 -16.75 -10.20 -3.10
N ASP A 190 -17.87 -10.77 -3.58
CA ASP A 190 -19.17 -10.80 -2.85
C ASP A 190 -19.07 -11.53 -1.51
N ASN A 191 -18.15 -12.48 -1.39
CA ASN A 191 -17.93 -13.23 -0.15
C ASN A 191 -17.05 -12.48 0.87
N TYR A 192 -16.51 -11.30 0.53
CA TYR A 192 -15.67 -10.47 1.38
C TYR A 192 -16.41 -9.25 1.92
N ALA A 193 -15.79 -8.55 2.85
CA ALA A 193 -16.43 -7.40 3.52
C ALA A 193 -16.81 -6.28 2.53
N ILE A 194 -16.03 -6.06 1.48
CA ILE A 194 -16.31 -5.08 0.42
C ILE A 194 -17.59 -5.41 -0.36
N GLY A 195 -17.80 -6.69 -0.73
CA GLY A 195 -18.98 -7.12 -1.50
C GLY A 195 -20.26 -7.09 -0.68
N ARG A 196 -20.16 -7.35 0.62
CA ARG A 196 -21.30 -7.35 1.54
C ARG A 196 -21.72 -5.96 2.02
N ALA A 197 -20.93 -4.94 1.71
CA ALA A 197 -21.27 -3.58 2.11
C ALA A 197 -22.34 -3.02 1.17
N THR A 198 -23.52 -2.73 1.71
CA THR A 198 -24.51 -1.87 1.05
C THR A 198 -23.95 -0.45 1.00
N ASP A 199 -24.05 0.18 -0.17
CA ASP A 199 -23.67 1.58 -0.32
C ASP A 199 -24.60 2.42 0.57
N GLY A 200 -24.05 2.94 1.68
CA GLY A 200 -24.70 3.89 2.56
C GLY A 200 -24.26 5.31 2.24
#